data_1eebe5be71eeb7ba9a901024cc9afccc
#
_entry.id   1eebe5be71eeb7ba9a901024cc9afccc
#
_cell.length_a   1.000
_cell.length_b   1.000
_cell.length_c   1.000
_cell.angle_alpha   90.00
_cell.angle_beta   90.00
_cell.angle_gamma   90.00
#
_symmetry.space_group_name_H-M   'P 1'
#
loop_
_entity.id
_entity.type
_entity.pdbx_description
1 polymer ?
#
loop_
_entity_poly.entity_id
_entity_poly.type
_entity_poly.pdbx_seq_one_letter_code
_entity_poly.pdbx_strand_id
1 'polypeptide(L)'
;MAKTYADLLQETKGQIKQVSLEDLNTRIQAGEKITLVDVREKDEWRQGYIPDAVHLPRGFLEMQAGSKLPDKNAKLVVYCAGGVRSAFAAKALQDLGYTDVESANPGYGQWKDKGFPITSPFAFTDEQLDRYSRHLLLPEVGEKGQQKL
;
A
#
# COMPACT_ATOMS: atom_id res chain seq x y z
N MET A 1 -15.29 8.97 -29.61
CA MET A 1 -13.84 9.23 -29.64
C MET A 1 -13.12 8.43 -28.58
N ALA A 2 -12.06 7.76 -28.98
CA ALA A 2 -11.25 7.00 -28.02
C ALA A 2 -10.42 7.95 -27.16
N LYS A 3 -10.30 7.63 -25.89
CA LYS A 3 -9.43 8.38 -24.96
C LYS A 3 -8.04 7.78 -24.96
N THR A 4 -7.03 8.63 -24.81
CA THR A 4 -5.68 8.14 -24.57
C THR A 4 -5.56 7.75 -23.08
N TYR A 5 -4.50 7.01 -22.76
CA TYR A 5 -4.17 6.70 -21.38
C TYR A 5 -4.04 7.99 -20.54
N ALA A 6 -3.35 8.99 -21.09
CA ALA A 6 -3.16 10.27 -20.38
C ALA A 6 -4.51 10.97 -20.12
N ASP A 7 -5.41 10.93 -21.09
CA ASP A 7 -6.74 11.52 -20.94
C ASP A 7 -7.52 10.81 -19.83
N LEU A 8 -7.49 9.47 -19.81
CA LEU A 8 -8.19 8.69 -18.83
C LEU A 8 -7.63 8.93 -17.42
N LEU A 9 -6.32 9.00 -17.30
CA LEU A 9 -5.68 9.25 -16.01
C LEU A 9 -6.05 10.63 -15.47
N GLN A 10 -6.01 11.65 -16.32
CA GLN A 10 -6.36 13.01 -15.90
C GLN A 10 -7.82 13.09 -15.47
N GLU A 11 -8.71 12.47 -16.21
CA GLU A 11 -10.12 12.42 -15.88
C GLU A 11 -10.35 11.71 -14.55
N THR A 12 -9.69 10.57 -14.36
CA THR A 12 -9.79 9.80 -13.13
C THR A 12 -9.32 10.61 -11.93
N LYS A 13 -8.19 11.28 -12.05
CA LYS A 13 -7.67 12.10 -10.96
C LYS A 13 -8.61 13.25 -10.60
N GLY A 14 -9.37 13.75 -11.56
CA GLY A 14 -10.38 14.78 -11.30
C GLY A 14 -11.62 14.27 -10.59
N GLN A 15 -11.83 12.95 -10.55
CA GLN A 15 -13.01 12.34 -9.94
C GLN A 15 -12.75 11.76 -8.57
N ILE A 16 -11.52 11.77 -8.10
CA ILE A 16 -11.13 11.20 -6.82
C ILE A 16 -10.47 12.27 -5.94
N LYS A 17 -10.46 12.02 -4.64
CA LYS A 17 -9.68 12.84 -3.72
C LYS A 17 -8.24 12.33 -3.69
N GLN A 18 -7.31 13.26 -3.54
CA GLN A 18 -5.89 12.92 -3.40
C GLN A 18 -5.37 13.50 -2.11
N VAL A 19 -4.39 12.81 -1.51
CA VAL A 19 -3.75 13.27 -0.28
C VAL A 19 -2.24 13.26 -0.48
N SER A 20 -1.56 14.31 0.00
CA SER A 20 -0.11 14.37 -0.04
C SER A 20 0.47 13.39 0.99
N LEU A 21 1.72 12.99 0.77
CA LEU A 21 2.37 12.07 1.70
C LEU A 21 2.60 12.72 3.07
N GLU A 22 2.90 14.01 3.09
CA GLU A 22 3.08 14.75 4.33
C GLU A 22 1.78 14.78 5.15
N ASP A 23 0.67 15.09 4.50
CA ASP A 23 -0.62 15.10 5.17
C ASP A 23 -1.01 13.71 5.65
N LEU A 24 -0.77 12.70 4.83
CA LEU A 24 -1.07 11.32 5.20
C LEU A 24 -0.27 10.92 6.43
N ASN A 25 1.04 11.20 6.44
CA ASN A 25 1.87 10.86 7.58
C ASN A 25 1.43 11.60 8.83
N THR A 26 1.10 12.89 8.71
CA THR A 26 0.60 13.67 9.84
C THR A 26 -0.67 13.06 10.42
N ARG A 27 -1.60 12.66 9.55
CA ARG A 27 -2.86 12.05 9.98
C ARG A 27 -2.63 10.70 10.69
N ILE A 28 -1.72 9.90 10.15
CA ILE A 28 -1.38 8.60 10.76
C ILE A 28 -0.74 8.81 12.12
N GLN A 29 0.21 9.74 12.23
CA GLN A 29 0.89 10.01 13.50
C GLN A 29 -0.05 10.59 14.54
N ALA A 30 -1.07 11.30 14.11
CA ALA A 30 -2.09 11.85 15.01
C ALA A 30 -3.09 10.79 15.49
N GLY A 31 -2.98 9.56 15.01
CA GLY A 31 -3.87 8.48 15.40
C GLY A 31 -5.21 8.47 14.67
N GLU A 32 -5.32 9.18 13.56
CA GLU A 32 -6.55 9.17 12.77
C GLU A 32 -6.84 7.77 12.26
N LYS A 33 -8.09 7.34 12.36
CA LYS A 33 -8.47 5.98 11.95
C LYS A 33 -8.61 5.91 10.44
N ILE A 34 -7.55 5.43 9.80
CA ILE A 34 -7.46 5.30 8.35
C ILE A 34 -7.10 3.85 8.03
N THR A 35 -7.76 3.28 7.03
CA THR A 35 -7.33 2.01 6.47
C THR A 35 -6.50 2.28 5.23
N LEU A 36 -5.24 1.88 5.27
CA LEU A 36 -4.33 2.01 4.13
C LEU A 36 -4.48 0.79 3.23
N VAL A 37 -4.58 1.02 1.94
CA VAL A 37 -4.73 -0.07 0.96
C VAL A 37 -3.58 0.02 -0.04
N ASP A 38 -2.74 -1.01 -0.05
CA ASP A 38 -1.59 -1.11 -0.96
C ASP A 38 -2.03 -1.91 -2.18
N VAL A 39 -2.07 -1.26 -3.34
CA VAL A 39 -2.53 -1.93 -4.57
C VAL A 39 -1.39 -2.32 -5.48
N ARG A 40 -0.15 -2.33 -4.96
CA ARG A 40 1.02 -2.77 -5.71
C ARG A 40 1.02 -4.29 -5.84
N GLU A 41 1.92 -4.78 -6.68
CA GLU A 41 2.06 -6.21 -6.88
C GLU A 41 2.74 -6.87 -5.68
N LYS A 42 2.62 -8.19 -5.60
CA LYS A 42 3.14 -8.97 -4.47
C LYS A 42 4.64 -8.78 -4.29
N ASP A 43 5.39 -8.70 -5.38
CA ASP A 43 6.84 -8.52 -5.31
C ASP A 43 7.22 -7.20 -4.66
N GLU A 44 6.46 -6.16 -4.98
CA GLU A 44 6.68 -4.83 -4.39
C GLU A 44 6.35 -4.86 -2.89
N TRP A 45 5.22 -5.47 -2.53
CA TRP A 45 4.79 -5.62 -1.14
C TRP A 45 5.85 -6.32 -0.30
N ARG A 46 6.46 -7.36 -0.84
CA ARG A 46 7.46 -8.14 -0.11
C ARG A 46 8.70 -7.34 0.27
N GLN A 47 8.99 -6.28 -0.45
CA GLN A 47 10.15 -5.44 -0.18
C GLN A 47 9.87 -4.35 0.85
N GLY A 48 8.62 -4.17 1.22
CA GLY A 48 8.25 -3.21 2.24
C GLY A 48 6.95 -2.52 1.92
N TYR A 49 6.26 -2.06 2.95
CA TYR A 49 4.98 -1.39 2.81
C TYR A 49 4.76 -0.46 4.01
N ILE A 50 3.76 0.41 3.93
CA ILE A 50 3.42 1.29 5.05
C ILE A 50 2.80 0.42 6.15
N PRO A 51 3.20 0.60 7.43
CA PRO A 51 2.69 -0.24 8.51
C PRO A 51 1.16 -0.30 8.54
N ASP A 52 0.65 -1.50 8.83
CA ASP A 52 -0.79 -1.80 8.96
C ASP A 52 -1.59 -1.71 7.66
N ALA A 53 -0.93 -1.56 6.51
CA ALA A 53 -1.62 -1.53 5.24
C ALA A 53 -2.23 -2.89 4.89
N VAL A 54 -3.39 -2.86 4.25
CA VAL A 54 -4.02 -4.05 3.69
C VAL A 54 -3.50 -4.22 2.26
N HIS A 55 -2.96 -5.38 1.95
CA HIS A 55 -2.46 -5.65 0.60
C HIS A 55 -3.60 -6.15 -0.28
N LEU A 56 -3.89 -5.39 -1.32
CA LEU A 56 -4.96 -5.72 -2.25
C LEU A 56 -4.53 -5.31 -3.66
N PRO A 57 -3.77 -6.19 -4.36
CA PRO A 57 -3.23 -5.86 -5.67
C PRO A 57 -4.31 -5.38 -6.63
N ARG A 58 -3.94 -4.42 -7.49
CA ARG A 58 -4.91 -3.77 -8.38
C ARG A 58 -5.73 -4.78 -9.20
N GLY A 59 -5.08 -5.85 -9.67
CA GLY A 59 -5.75 -6.86 -10.49
C GLY A 59 -6.79 -7.67 -9.75
N PHE A 60 -6.76 -7.69 -8.42
CA PHE A 60 -7.72 -8.44 -7.61
C PHE A 60 -8.67 -7.54 -6.83
N LEU A 61 -8.55 -6.22 -7.02
CA LEU A 61 -9.25 -5.25 -6.18
C LEU A 61 -10.77 -5.45 -6.20
N GLU A 62 -11.37 -5.45 -7.37
CA GLU A 62 -12.82 -5.55 -7.46
C GLU A 62 -13.35 -6.86 -6.91
N MET A 63 -12.59 -7.94 -7.10
CA MET A 63 -13.00 -9.26 -6.67
C MET A 63 -12.89 -9.44 -5.15
N GLN A 64 -11.86 -8.85 -4.54
CA GLN A 64 -11.53 -9.11 -3.15
C GLN A 64 -11.90 -7.99 -2.18
N ALA A 65 -12.29 -6.82 -2.69
CA ALA A 65 -12.55 -5.67 -1.83
C ALA A 65 -13.63 -5.97 -0.79
N GLY A 66 -14.69 -6.65 -1.19
CA GLY A 66 -15.80 -6.92 -0.27
C GLY A 66 -15.39 -7.71 0.97
N SER A 67 -14.45 -8.65 0.83
CA SER A 67 -14.01 -9.45 1.97
C SER A 67 -12.89 -8.77 2.76
N LYS A 68 -12.00 -8.05 2.08
CA LYS A 68 -10.87 -7.40 2.76
C LYS A 68 -11.20 -6.03 3.31
N LEU A 69 -12.18 -5.35 2.72
CA LEU A 69 -12.60 -4.02 3.13
C LEU A 69 -14.12 -4.04 3.31
N PRO A 70 -14.61 -4.69 4.38
CA PRO A 70 -16.05 -4.89 4.53
C PRO A 70 -16.85 -3.63 4.87
N ASP A 71 -16.21 -2.62 5.44
CA ASP A 71 -16.91 -1.39 5.82
C ASP A 71 -16.84 -0.37 4.68
N LYS A 72 -17.95 -0.18 3.99
CA LYS A 72 -18.03 0.74 2.86
C LYS A 72 -17.90 2.21 3.26
N ASN A 73 -18.05 2.52 4.53
CA ASN A 73 -17.94 3.88 5.04
C ASN A 73 -16.61 4.16 5.72
N ALA A 74 -15.71 3.17 5.76
CA ALA A 74 -14.39 3.37 6.34
C ALA A 74 -13.59 4.40 5.53
N LYS A 75 -12.73 5.13 6.21
CA LYS A 75 -11.83 6.06 5.54
C LYS A 75 -10.67 5.27 4.95
N LEU A 76 -10.59 5.24 3.63
CA LEU A 76 -9.57 4.48 2.91
C LEU A 76 -8.59 5.42 2.24
N VAL A 77 -7.30 5.11 2.36
CA VAL A 77 -6.27 5.78 1.58
C VAL A 77 -5.54 4.70 0.79
N VAL A 78 -5.60 4.81 -0.52
CA VAL A 78 -5.03 3.85 -1.45
C VAL A 78 -3.70 4.36 -1.94
N TYR A 79 -2.68 3.51 -1.97
CA TYR A 79 -1.39 3.93 -2.51
C TYR A 79 -0.79 2.85 -3.41
N CYS A 80 0.10 3.29 -4.31
CA CYS A 80 0.90 2.41 -5.15
C CYS A 80 2.32 2.96 -5.18
N ALA A 81 3.12 2.56 -6.16
CA ALA A 81 4.51 3.02 -6.22
C ALA A 81 4.63 4.51 -6.56
N GLY A 82 3.83 5.01 -7.49
CA GLY A 82 3.94 6.39 -7.97
C GLY A 82 2.66 7.21 -8.05
N GLY A 83 1.52 6.62 -7.71
CA GLY A 83 0.25 7.35 -7.68
C GLY A 83 -0.69 7.10 -8.85
N VAL A 84 -0.31 6.28 -9.83
CA VAL A 84 -1.14 5.99 -11.00
C VAL A 84 -2.13 4.86 -10.73
N ARG A 85 -1.62 3.70 -10.33
CA ARG A 85 -2.49 2.55 -10.03
C ARG A 85 -3.46 2.87 -8.90
N SER A 86 -3.02 3.66 -7.92
CA SER A 86 -3.86 4.05 -6.79
C SER A 86 -4.99 4.99 -7.23
N ALA A 87 -4.74 5.85 -8.23
CA ALA A 87 -5.79 6.71 -8.75
C ALA A 87 -6.92 5.87 -9.37
N PHE A 88 -6.56 4.91 -10.22
CA PHE A 88 -7.57 4.02 -10.82
C PHE A 88 -8.23 3.13 -9.76
N ALA A 89 -7.47 2.67 -8.78
CA ALA A 89 -8.02 1.85 -7.71
C ALA A 89 -9.01 2.63 -6.85
N ALA A 90 -8.71 3.88 -6.53
CA ALA A 90 -9.61 4.72 -5.76
C ALA A 90 -10.94 4.91 -6.51
N LYS A 91 -10.86 5.14 -7.83
CA LYS A 91 -12.05 5.27 -8.65
C LYS A 91 -12.87 3.98 -8.66
N ALA A 92 -12.19 2.83 -8.80
CA ALA A 92 -12.85 1.53 -8.77
C ALA A 92 -13.57 1.29 -7.44
N LEU A 93 -12.94 1.66 -6.34
CA LEU A 93 -13.57 1.51 -5.02
C LEU A 93 -14.79 2.42 -4.88
N GLN A 94 -14.73 3.65 -5.38
CA GLN A 94 -15.90 4.52 -5.38
C GLN A 94 -17.04 3.88 -6.16
N ASP A 95 -16.74 3.29 -7.32
CA ASP A 95 -17.75 2.64 -8.15
C ASP A 95 -18.35 1.42 -7.44
N LEU A 96 -17.62 0.81 -6.52
CA LEU A 96 -18.11 -0.32 -5.72
C LEU A 96 -18.89 0.15 -4.48
N GLY A 97 -19.03 1.46 -4.29
CA GLY A 97 -19.85 2.00 -3.20
C GLY A 97 -19.10 2.46 -1.97
N TYR A 98 -17.77 2.47 -2.00
CA TYR A 98 -16.99 3.01 -0.90
C TYR A 98 -17.11 4.54 -0.91
N THR A 99 -17.43 5.13 0.26
CA THR A 99 -17.86 6.53 0.33
C THR A 99 -16.76 7.51 0.67
N ASP A 100 -15.61 7.02 1.18
CA ASP A 100 -14.52 7.90 1.63
C ASP A 100 -13.18 7.32 1.22
N VAL A 101 -12.79 7.57 -0.03
CA VAL A 101 -11.56 7.02 -0.62
C VAL A 101 -10.68 8.15 -1.12
N GLU A 102 -9.41 8.11 -0.74
CA GLU A 102 -8.40 9.04 -1.23
C GLU A 102 -7.24 8.25 -1.84
N SER A 103 -6.58 8.84 -2.83
CA SER A 103 -5.37 8.27 -3.42
C SER A 103 -4.16 9.05 -2.95
N ALA A 104 -3.17 8.37 -2.42
CA ALA A 104 -1.91 9.03 -2.03
C ALA A 104 -1.12 9.38 -3.28
N ASN A 105 -0.62 10.61 -3.34
CA ASN A 105 0.13 11.11 -4.48
C ASN A 105 1.30 11.96 -3.99
N PRO A 106 2.54 11.70 -4.34
CA PRO A 106 3.00 10.52 -5.10
C PRO A 106 2.80 9.21 -4.35
N GLY A 107 3.69 8.25 -4.43
CA GLY A 107 3.43 6.94 -3.88
C GLY A 107 4.50 6.45 -2.92
N TYR A 108 4.57 5.13 -2.78
CA TYR A 108 5.43 4.48 -1.80
C TYR A 108 6.91 4.80 -2.01
N GLY A 109 7.36 4.95 -3.25
CA GLY A 109 8.77 5.28 -3.50
C GLY A 109 9.18 6.56 -2.79
N GLN A 110 8.37 7.60 -2.93
CA GLN A 110 8.64 8.89 -2.30
C GLN A 110 8.40 8.84 -0.79
N TRP A 111 7.43 8.06 -0.34
CA TRP A 111 7.18 7.84 1.08
C TRP A 111 8.45 7.31 1.76
N LYS A 112 9.02 6.28 1.16
CA LYS A 112 10.25 5.67 1.67
C LYS A 112 11.41 6.65 1.64
N ASP A 113 11.55 7.40 0.55
CA ASP A 113 12.63 8.38 0.38
C ASP A 113 12.57 9.49 1.42
N LYS A 114 11.37 9.84 1.89
CA LYS A 114 11.19 10.86 2.92
C LYS A 114 11.50 10.34 4.32
N GLY A 115 11.76 9.05 4.45
CA GLY A 115 12.05 8.44 5.75
C GLY A 115 10.81 8.19 6.60
N PHE A 116 9.63 8.22 6.02
CA PHE A 116 8.40 7.93 6.74
C PHE A 116 8.31 6.44 7.07
N PRO A 117 7.55 6.05 8.09
CA PRO A 117 7.56 4.65 8.59
C PRO A 117 7.19 3.62 7.55
N ILE A 118 7.99 2.56 7.48
CA ILE A 118 7.72 1.39 6.65
C ILE A 118 7.98 0.13 7.44
N THR A 119 7.44 -0.98 6.97
CA THR A 119 7.73 -2.30 7.51
C THR A 119 7.88 -3.27 6.34
N SER A 120 8.48 -4.43 6.61
CA SER A 120 8.68 -5.45 5.58
C SER A 120 8.56 -6.83 6.22
N PRO A 121 7.78 -7.72 5.61
CA PRO A 121 7.63 -9.07 6.16
C PRO A 121 8.88 -9.92 6.02
N PHE A 122 9.82 -9.53 5.14
CA PHE A 122 11.00 -10.33 4.87
C PHE A 122 12.30 -9.60 5.17
N ALA A 123 12.23 -8.34 5.61
CA ALA A 123 13.42 -7.58 5.97
C ALA A 123 13.65 -7.67 7.47
N PHE A 124 14.91 -7.79 7.86
CA PHE A 124 15.30 -7.74 9.25
C PHE A 124 15.94 -6.39 9.53
N THR A 125 15.91 -5.97 10.79
CA THR A 125 16.73 -4.85 11.22
C THR A 125 18.20 -5.26 11.09
N ASP A 126 19.09 -4.29 11.05
CA ASP A 126 20.54 -4.58 10.99
C ASP A 126 20.97 -5.52 12.10
N GLU A 127 20.44 -5.29 13.28
CA GLU A 127 20.73 -6.14 14.44
C GLU A 127 20.23 -7.56 14.23
N GLN A 128 19.03 -7.71 13.69
CA GLN A 128 18.47 -9.04 13.41
C GLN A 128 19.26 -9.76 12.33
N LEU A 129 19.67 -9.04 11.28
CA LEU A 129 20.49 -9.61 10.23
C LEU A 129 21.81 -10.12 10.77
N ASP A 130 22.46 -9.35 11.65
CA ASP A 130 23.69 -9.77 12.28
C ASP A 130 23.52 -11.08 13.03
N ARG A 131 22.47 -11.19 13.82
CA ARG A 131 22.21 -12.42 14.57
C ARG A 131 21.97 -13.62 13.66
N TYR A 132 21.15 -13.44 12.64
CA TYR A 132 20.83 -14.54 11.73
C TYR A 132 22.02 -14.93 10.86
N SER A 133 22.84 -13.98 10.49
CA SER A 133 24.07 -14.28 9.78
C SER A 133 24.99 -15.18 10.58
N ARG A 134 24.92 -15.08 11.87
CA ARG A 134 25.72 -15.92 12.76
C ARG A 134 25.08 -17.26 13.02
N HIS A 135 23.79 -17.33 12.85
CA HIS A 135 23.04 -18.54 13.06
C HIS A 135 22.91 -19.35 11.84
N LEU A 136 22.44 -19.12 11.17
CA LEU A 136 21.54 -19.33 10.29
C LEU A 136 21.08 -19.91 9.77
N LEU A 137 20.16 -19.50 10.03
CA LEU A 137 19.39 -19.20 9.72
C LEU A 137 18.51 -19.34 9.35
N LEU A 138 18.51 -20.30 9.42
CA LEU A 138 17.82 -19.87 9.31
C LEU A 138 17.00 -20.14 8.86
N PRO A 139 16.69 -20.76 9.07
CA PRO A 139 16.13 -20.59 8.87
C PRO A 139 15.43 -20.78 8.47
N GLU A 140 15.27 -21.12 8.75
CA GLU A 140 15.12 -20.92 8.73
C GLU A 140 14.66 -20.82 8.19
N VAL A 141 14.74 -21.75 8.76
CA VAL A 141 14.73 -21.29 8.67
C VAL A 141 14.36 -21.26 8.15
N GLY A 142 14.19 -21.90 8.17
CA GLY A 142 14.42 -21.50 7.94
C GLY A 142 13.87 -21.54 7.68
N GLU A 143 13.66 -21.28 8.07
CA GLU A 143 13.86 -21.08 8.22
C GLU A 143 13.57 -21.06 8.14
N LYS A 144 13.34 -21.33 8.13
CA LYS A 144 13.54 -21.30 8.41
C LYS A 144 13.46 -21.15 8.20
N GLY A 145 12.99 -22.09 8.28
CA GLY A 145 13.42 -21.65 8.27
C GLY A 145 13.10 -21.63 8.20
N GLN A 146 13.16 -21.44 8.31
CA GLN A 146 13.47 -21.10 8.51
C GLN A 146 13.40 -20.85 8.39
N GLN A 147 13.05 -21.41 8.26
CA GLN A 147 13.46 -21.02 8.50
C GLN A 147 13.50 -21.03 8.53
N LYS A 148 13.32 -20.99 8.54
CA LYS A 148 13.85 -20.82 8.93
C LYS A 148 13.88 -20.85 8.91
N LEU A 149 13.52 -21.65 8.94
CA LEU A 149 14.14 -21.33 9.19
C LEU A 149 14.17 -21.54 9.23
#